data_60775c9e6fcb16cfcb4341f57f543dec
#
_entry.id   60775c9e6fcb16cfcb4341f57f543dec
#
_cell.length_a   1.000
_cell.length_b   1.000
_cell.length_c   1.000
_cell.angle_alpha   90.00
_cell.angle_beta   90.00
_cell.angle_gamma   90.00
#
_symmetry.space_group_name_H-M   'P 1'
#
loop_
_entity.id
_entity.type
_entity.pdbx_description
1 polymer ?
#
loop_
_entity_poly.entity_id
_entity_poly.type
_entity_poly.pdbx_seq_one_letter_code
_entity_poly.pdbx_strand_id
1 'polypeptide(L)'
;SPMDTMKRKQFIKGTEQIAQEGAIQIFKLPYAGMEEVIVGVVGTLQFDVFEYRMKNEYGVNLRMTGLPYDHLRRISACPGDPKDLTLCADAVLLEDFKGRSLIAYSGEWPVGYLLKHNPGLELAESMSE
;
A
#
# COMPACT_ATOMS: atom_id res chain seq x y z
N SER A 1 -10.56 18.96 -12.56
CA SER A 1 -10.92 18.10 -13.64
C SER A 1 -10.72 16.66 -13.25
N PRO A 2 -11.70 15.89 -13.49
CA PRO A 2 -11.46 14.49 -13.39
C PRO A 2 -10.34 14.14 -14.36
N MET A 3 -9.48 13.26 -13.93
CA MET A 3 -8.47 12.75 -14.80
C MET A 3 -9.16 12.17 -16.02
N ASP A 4 -8.64 12.48 -17.19
CA ASP A 4 -9.10 11.91 -18.44
C ASP A 4 -9.20 10.39 -18.29
N THR A 5 -10.26 9.81 -18.83
CA THR A 5 -10.47 8.36 -18.77
C THR A 5 -9.28 7.60 -19.32
N MET A 6 -8.69 8.10 -20.40
CA MET A 6 -7.52 7.48 -21.00
C MET A 6 -6.34 7.48 -20.03
N LYS A 7 -6.10 8.60 -19.36
CA LYS A 7 -5.01 8.71 -18.40
C LYS A 7 -5.22 7.80 -17.21
N ARG A 8 -6.46 7.67 -16.78
CA ARG A 8 -6.80 6.79 -15.67
C ARG A 8 -6.50 5.34 -16.03
N LYS A 9 -6.87 4.92 -17.24
CA LYS A 9 -6.58 3.57 -17.71
C LYS A 9 -5.08 3.34 -17.79
N GLN A 10 -4.34 4.32 -18.28
CA GLN A 10 -2.89 4.20 -18.39
C GLN A 10 -2.24 4.13 -17.01
N PHE A 11 -2.77 4.88 -16.04
CA PHE A 11 -2.26 4.83 -14.68
C PHE A 11 -2.43 3.43 -14.09
N ILE A 12 -3.62 2.86 -14.22
CA ILE A 12 -3.90 1.53 -13.67
C ILE A 12 -3.03 0.48 -14.37
N LYS A 13 -2.99 0.53 -15.70
CA LYS A 13 -2.23 -0.44 -16.48
C LYS A 13 -0.74 -0.38 -16.15
N GLY A 14 -0.17 0.82 -16.11
CA GLY A 14 1.25 0.98 -15.84
C GLY A 14 1.62 0.55 -14.44
N THR A 15 0.79 0.93 -13.47
CA THR A 15 1.02 0.59 -12.09
C THR A 15 1.01 -0.91 -11.88
N GLU A 16 0.02 -1.60 -12.46
CA GLU A 16 -0.06 -3.05 -12.35
C GLU A 16 1.10 -3.75 -13.04
N GLN A 17 1.48 -3.25 -14.22
CA GLN A 17 2.55 -3.87 -14.99
C GLN A 17 3.89 -3.76 -14.26
N ILE A 18 4.20 -2.59 -13.73
CA ILE A 18 5.46 -2.39 -13.01
C ILE A 18 5.47 -3.21 -11.72
N ALA A 19 4.33 -3.32 -11.06
CA ALA A 19 4.23 -4.15 -9.87
C ALA A 19 4.46 -5.63 -10.19
N GLN A 20 3.94 -6.11 -11.32
CA GLN A 20 4.15 -7.50 -11.74
C GLN A 20 5.62 -7.80 -12.01
N GLU A 21 6.39 -6.80 -12.41
CA GLU A 21 7.82 -6.97 -12.62
C GLU A 21 8.62 -7.07 -11.33
N GLY A 22 7.96 -6.80 -10.19
CA GLY A 22 8.62 -6.92 -8.89
C GLY A 22 9.40 -5.71 -8.46
N ALA A 23 9.38 -4.63 -9.24
CA ALA A 23 10.14 -3.42 -8.92
C ALA A 23 9.53 -2.65 -7.76
N ILE A 24 8.22 -2.72 -7.61
CA ILE A 24 7.48 -2.04 -6.54
C ILE A 24 6.37 -2.94 -6.03
N GLN A 25 5.85 -2.59 -4.85
CA GLN A 25 4.63 -3.19 -4.33
C GLN A 25 3.56 -2.11 -4.32
N ILE A 26 2.32 -2.50 -4.61
CA ILE A 26 1.22 -1.56 -4.71
C ILE A 26 0.12 -1.96 -3.76
N PHE A 27 -0.38 -1.00 -3.03
CA PHE A 27 -1.47 -1.18 -2.07
C PHE A 27 -2.50 -0.08 -2.28
N LYS A 28 -3.70 -0.32 -1.78
CA LYS A 28 -4.75 0.70 -1.80
C LYS A 28 -5.32 0.85 -0.40
N LEU A 29 -5.91 2.01 -0.16
CA LEU A 29 -6.70 2.21 1.05
C LEU A 29 -8.04 1.52 0.86
N PRO A 30 -8.58 0.86 1.88
CA PRO A 30 -9.84 0.11 1.72
C PRO A 30 -11.04 0.94 1.29
N TYR A 31 -10.97 2.26 1.47
CA TYR A 31 -12.08 3.17 1.15
C TYR A 31 -11.84 3.97 -0.11
N ALA A 32 -10.66 3.87 -0.72
CA ALA A 32 -10.29 4.71 -1.85
C ALA A 32 -10.43 3.97 -3.16
N GLY A 33 -10.62 4.73 -4.23
CA GLY A 33 -10.59 4.16 -5.57
C GLY A 33 -9.17 3.97 -6.08
N MET A 34 -9.05 3.58 -7.33
CA MET A 34 -7.75 3.29 -7.94
C MET A 34 -6.96 4.53 -8.33
N GLU A 35 -7.50 5.71 -8.08
CA GLU A 35 -6.81 6.96 -8.40
C GLU A 35 -5.71 7.29 -7.42
N GLU A 36 -5.78 6.71 -6.23
CA GLU A 36 -4.76 6.86 -5.21
C GLU A 36 -4.28 5.49 -4.78
N VAL A 37 -3.00 5.23 -4.98
CA VAL A 37 -2.42 3.97 -4.55
C VAL A 37 -1.23 4.27 -3.65
N ILE A 38 -0.92 3.32 -2.78
CA ILE A 38 0.25 3.38 -1.92
C ILE A 38 1.33 2.53 -2.57
N VAL A 39 2.51 3.10 -2.74
CA VAL A 39 3.62 2.41 -3.39
C VAL A 39 4.69 2.09 -2.35
N GLY A 40 5.05 0.83 -2.27
CA GLY A 40 6.13 0.38 -1.40
C GLY A 40 7.35 -0.01 -2.22
N VAL A 41 8.52 0.38 -1.75
CA VAL A 41 9.79 0.07 -2.41
C VAL A 41 10.81 -0.39 -1.39
N VAL A 42 11.81 -1.13 -1.86
CA VAL A 42 12.92 -1.53 -0.99
C VAL A 42 13.92 -0.39 -0.85
N GLY A 43 14.19 0.34 -1.92
CA GLY A 43 15.11 1.46 -1.91
C GLY A 43 14.47 2.69 -2.54
N THR A 44 14.79 3.87 -2.00
CA THR A 44 14.15 5.11 -2.43
C THR A 44 14.36 5.45 -3.89
N LEU A 45 15.45 4.98 -4.49
CA LEU A 45 15.71 5.19 -5.91
C LEU A 45 14.58 4.62 -6.78
N GLN A 46 13.91 3.58 -6.30
CA GLN A 46 12.86 2.95 -7.07
C GLN A 46 11.62 3.82 -7.21
N PHE A 47 11.44 4.80 -6.32
CA PHE A 47 10.36 5.78 -6.52
C PHE A 47 10.64 6.61 -7.78
N ASP A 48 11.89 7.02 -8.00
CA ASP A 48 12.25 7.79 -9.18
C ASP A 48 12.10 6.96 -10.45
N VAL A 49 12.48 5.69 -10.38
CA VAL A 49 12.33 4.78 -11.51
C VAL A 49 10.85 4.59 -11.85
N PHE A 50 10.01 4.43 -10.85
CA PHE A 50 8.58 4.28 -11.05
C PHE A 50 7.98 5.52 -11.71
N GLU A 51 8.32 6.70 -11.20
CA GLU A 51 7.84 7.95 -11.76
C GLU A 51 8.30 8.13 -13.20
N TYR A 52 9.56 7.83 -13.47
CA TYR A 52 10.12 7.93 -14.82
C TYR A 52 9.40 6.99 -15.78
N ARG A 53 9.19 5.75 -15.39
CA ARG A 53 8.55 4.77 -16.25
C ARG A 53 7.08 5.12 -16.51
N MET A 54 6.37 5.59 -15.49
CA MET A 54 4.98 5.98 -15.67
C MET A 54 4.86 7.12 -16.67
N LYS A 55 5.78 8.08 -16.61
CA LYS A 55 5.77 9.20 -17.53
C LYS A 55 6.13 8.77 -18.96
N ASN A 56 7.19 7.99 -19.10
CA ASN A 56 7.77 7.72 -20.42
C ASN A 56 7.16 6.51 -21.12
N GLU A 57 6.64 5.54 -20.38
CA GLU A 57 6.04 4.35 -20.98
C GLU A 57 4.53 4.42 -21.04
N TYR A 58 3.91 5.16 -20.15
CA TYR A 58 2.45 5.21 -20.02
C TYR A 58 1.87 6.60 -20.16
N GLY A 59 2.70 7.62 -20.28
CA GLY A 59 2.24 8.99 -20.46
C GLY A 59 1.54 9.60 -19.24
N VAL A 60 1.86 9.11 -18.05
CA VAL A 60 1.22 9.55 -16.82
C VAL A 60 2.21 10.34 -15.96
N ASN A 61 1.82 11.57 -15.60
CA ASN A 61 2.59 12.38 -14.66
C ASN A 61 2.04 12.13 -13.26
N LEU A 62 2.88 11.56 -12.40
CA LEU A 62 2.47 11.21 -11.05
C LEU A 62 2.61 12.38 -10.10
N ARG A 63 1.73 12.44 -9.13
CA ARG A 63 1.90 13.28 -7.95
C ARG A 63 2.20 12.33 -6.79
N MET A 64 3.41 12.40 -6.26
CA MET A 64 3.85 11.50 -5.20
C MET A 64 4.03 12.27 -3.90
N THR A 65 3.52 11.69 -2.81
CA THR A 65 3.66 12.26 -1.48
C THR A 65 4.28 11.20 -0.59
N GLY A 66 5.34 11.56 0.14
CA GLY A 66 5.96 10.65 1.07
C GLY A 66 5.07 10.35 2.26
N LEU A 67 5.08 9.11 2.71
CA LEU A 67 4.37 8.66 3.90
C LEU A 67 5.38 8.24 4.96
N PRO A 68 5.05 8.40 6.24
CA PRO A 68 6.02 8.15 7.31
C PRO A 68 6.18 6.68 7.69
N TYR A 69 5.50 5.77 7.01
CA TYR A 69 5.50 4.36 7.40
C TYR A 69 6.75 3.66 6.90
N ASP A 70 7.43 2.97 7.80
CA ASP A 70 8.67 2.26 7.48
C ASP A 70 8.55 0.75 7.71
N HIS A 71 7.39 0.28 8.15
CA HIS A 71 7.12 -1.14 8.35
C HIS A 71 5.80 -1.52 7.69
N LEU A 72 5.74 -2.77 7.24
CA LEU A 72 4.53 -3.30 6.62
C LEU A 72 4.40 -4.77 6.99
N ARG A 73 3.23 -5.17 7.47
CA ARG A 73 2.97 -6.56 7.81
C ARG A 73 1.58 -6.97 7.35
N ARG A 74 1.47 -8.18 6.83
CA ARG A 74 0.19 -8.73 6.40
C ARG A 74 -0.57 -9.25 7.62
N ILE A 75 -1.89 -9.05 7.61
CA ILE A 75 -2.76 -9.61 8.64
C ILE A 75 -2.98 -11.08 8.30
N SER A 76 -2.50 -11.97 9.16
CA SER A 76 -2.65 -13.40 8.96
C SER A 76 -3.90 -13.96 9.62
N ALA A 77 -4.40 -13.28 10.65
CA ALA A 77 -5.68 -13.61 11.28
C ALA A 77 -6.30 -12.34 11.85
N CYS A 78 -7.61 -12.22 11.73
CA CYS A 78 -8.33 -11.06 12.20
C CYS A 78 -9.61 -11.49 12.92
N PRO A 79 -9.92 -10.88 14.07
CA PRO A 79 -11.11 -11.26 14.85
C PRO A 79 -12.43 -10.89 14.18
N GLY A 80 -12.39 -10.01 13.19
CA GLY A 80 -13.58 -9.58 12.47
C GLY A 80 -13.17 -8.91 11.17
N ASP A 81 -13.92 -7.90 10.74
CA ASP A 81 -13.57 -7.13 9.57
C ASP A 81 -12.33 -6.29 9.87
N PRO A 82 -11.28 -6.35 9.04
CA PRO A 82 -10.10 -5.52 9.26
C PRO A 82 -10.41 -4.02 9.37
N LYS A 83 -11.46 -3.56 8.73
CA LYS A 83 -11.86 -2.14 8.81
C LYS A 83 -12.33 -1.75 10.20
N ASP A 84 -12.68 -2.71 11.04
CA ASP A 84 -13.15 -2.45 12.40
C ASP A 84 -12.04 -2.54 13.43
N LEU A 85 -10.80 -2.78 13.00
CA LEU A 85 -9.67 -2.84 13.92
C LEU A 85 -9.42 -1.49 14.59
N THR A 86 -9.00 -1.56 15.84
CA THR A 86 -8.57 -0.36 16.58
C THR A 86 -7.12 -0.08 16.20
N LEU A 87 -6.91 0.99 15.45
CA LEU A 87 -5.58 1.39 15.00
C LEU A 87 -5.07 2.57 15.81
N CYS A 88 -3.76 2.73 15.83
CA CYS A 88 -3.14 3.91 16.45
C CYS A 88 -2.81 4.94 15.37
N ALA A 89 -2.36 6.13 15.80
CA ALA A 89 -2.06 7.21 14.88
C ALA A 89 -0.94 6.89 13.90
N ASP A 90 -0.03 5.99 14.30
CA ASP A 90 1.14 5.65 13.49
C ASP A 90 0.93 4.40 12.66
N ALA A 91 -0.31 3.98 12.44
CA ALA A 91 -0.63 2.79 11.67
C ALA A 91 -1.81 3.06 10.73
N VAL A 92 -1.79 2.40 9.58
CA VAL A 92 -2.86 2.51 8.60
C VAL A 92 -3.14 1.14 8.00
N LEU A 93 -4.41 0.88 7.74
CA LEU A 93 -4.85 -0.35 7.08
C LEU A 93 -4.72 -0.19 5.58
N LEU A 94 -4.11 -1.16 4.94
CA LEU A 94 -3.96 -1.21 3.49
C LEU A 94 -4.51 -2.52 2.96
N GLU A 95 -4.75 -2.55 1.66
CA GLU A 95 -5.21 -3.73 0.97
C GLU A 95 -4.38 -3.92 -0.29
N ASP A 96 -3.94 -5.14 -0.57
CA ASP A 96 -3.24 -5.40 -1.81
C ASP A 96 -4.25 -5.78 -2.91
N PHE A 97 -3.76 -6.03 -4.12
CA PHE A 97 -4.64 -6.32 -5.25
C PHE A 97 -5.13 -7.77 -5.26
N LYS A 98 -4.70 -8.56 -4.30
CA LYS A 98 -5.23 -9.91 -4.10
C LYS A 98 -6.31 -9.92 -3.02
N GLY A 99 -6.67 -8.75 -2.51
CA GLY A 99 -7.69 -8.62 -1.48
C GLY A 99 -7.20 -8.90 -0.08
N ARG A 100 -5.89 -9.02 0.13
CA ARG A 100 -5.34 -9.27 1.44
C ARG A 100 -5.17 -7.96 2.20
N SER A 101 -5.36 -8.02 3.50
CA SER A 101 -5.23 -6.85 4.36
C SER A 101 -3.85 -6.79 5.00
N LEU A 102 -3.30 -5.57 5.05
CA LEU A 102 -1.98 -5.32 5.60
C LEU A 102 -2.05 -4.09 6.48
N ILE A 103 -1.05 -3.94 7.35
CA ILE A 103 -0.92 -2.73 8.15
C ILE A 103 0.46 -2.15 7.92
N ALA A 104 0.50 -0.87 7.55
CA ALA A 104 1.73 -0.10 7.46
C ALA A 104 1.84 0.75 8.72
N TYR A 105 3.03 0.87 9.29
CA TYR A 105 3.19 1.59 10.54
C TYR A 105 4.59 2.17 10.67
N SER A 106 4.72 3.13 11.58
CA SER A 106 5.98 3.80 11.88
C SER A 106 6.53 3.31 13.21
N GLY A 107 7.81 2.93 13.23
CA GLY A 107 8.47 2.49 14.45
C GLY A 107 8.03 1.09 14.85
N GLU A 108 8.44 0.67 16.05
CA GLU A 108 8.16 -0.70 16.50
C GLU A 108 7.02 -0.79 17.50
N TRP A 109 6.67 0.32 18.15
CA TRP A 109 5.66 0.29 19.21
C TRP A 109 4.24 -0.06 18.73
N PRO A 110 3.81 0.28 17.47
CA PRO A 110 2.43 0.02 17.08
C PRO A 110 2.03 -1.45 17.11
N VAL A 111 2.96 -2.38 16.90
CA VAL A 111 2.63 -3.80 16.92
C VAL A 111 2.07 -4.20 18.29
N GLY A 112 2.73 -3.78 19.36
CA GLY A 112 2.24 -4.08 20.70
C GLY A 112 0.87 -3.48 20.98
N TYR A 113 0.65 -2.24 20.54
CA TYR A 113 -0.65 -1.58 20.68
C TYR A 113 -1.73 -2.35 19.93
N LEU A 114 -1.45 -2.69 18.68
CA LEU A 114 -2.44 -3.36 17.81
C LEU A 114 -2.84 -4.71 18.38
N LEU A 115 -1.87 -5.51 18.84
CA LEU A 115 -2.17 -6.82 19.37
C LEU A 115 -2.91 -6.74 20.70
N LYS A 116 -2.59 -5.73 21.51
CA LYS A 116 -3.29 -5.54 22.80
C LYS A 116 -4.74 -5.12 22.63
N HIS A 117 -5.00 -4.22 21.69
CA HIS A 117 -6.33 -3.65 21.50
C HIS A 117 -7.20 -4.41 20.52
N ASN A 118 -6.67 -5.43 19.86
CA ASN A 118 -7.42 -6.24 18.90
C ASN A 118 -7.19 -7.72 19.19
N PRO A 119 -7.79 -8.26 20.26
CA PRO A 119 -7.61 -9.67 20.61
C PRO A 119 -7.99 -10.57 19.42
N GLY A 120 -7.12 -11.51 19.09
CA GLY A 120 -7.32 -12.38 17.94
C GLY A 120 -6.62 -11.92 16.68
N LEU A 121 -6.10 -10.71 16.68
CA LEU A 121 -5.30 -10.23 15.54
C LEU A 121 -3.94 -10.92 15.52
N GLU A 122 -3.54 -11.40 14.34
CA GLU A 122 -2.22 -11.96 14.11
C GLU A 122 -1.60 -11.32 12.88
N LEU A 123 -0.35 -10.94 12.99
CA LEU A 123 0.40 -10.31 11.91
C LEU A 123 1.49 -11.28 11.45
N ALA A 124 1.60 -11.44 10.13
CA ALA A 124 2.65 -12.27 9.55
C ALA A 124 4.01 -11.61 9.81
N GLU A 125 5.03 -12.42 10.02
CA GLU A 125 6.38 -11.90 10.28
C GLU A 125 7.06 -11.43 9.01
N SER A 126 6.64 -11.96 7.87
CA SER A 126 7.24 -11.65 6.59
C SER A 126 6.15 -11.41 5.55
N MET A 127 6.42 -10.50 4.62
CA MET A 127 5.49 -10.21 3.53
C MET A 127 5.35 -11.38 2.55
N SER A 128 6.30 -12.29 2.55
CA SER A 128 6.27 -13.42 1.63
C SER A 128 5.37 -14.58 2.11
N GLU A 129 4.88 -14.49 3.33
CA GLU A 129 4.02 -15.53 3.88
C GLU A 129 2.58 -15.39 3.47
#